data_cdada03aa8905e7b179aba0421a93596
#
_entry.id   cdada03aa8905e7b179aba0421a93596
#
_cell.length_a   1.000
_cell.length_b   1.000
_cell.length_c   1.000
_cell.angle_alpha   90.00
_cell.angle_beta   90.00
_cell.angle_gamma   90.00
#
_symmetry.space_group_name_H-M   'P 1'
#
loop_
_entity.id
_entity.type
_entity.pdbx_description
1 polymer ?
#
loop_
_entity_poly.entity_id
_entity_poly.type
_entity_poly.pdbx_seq_one_letter_code
_entity_poly.pdbx_strand_id
1 'polypeptide(L)'
;MDPSRISLRRFQLSDVDDFMKWASDDEVTRYLKWNTITSREEALSYLEKVAIPQPYRRSICLDDHSIGYVSIKPGSGDDKCRAHLGYAVSAEYWGQGIATAALKMAISNVFKEFPGLVRLEAFVEVENQGSQKVLEKGF
;
A
#
# COMPACT_ATOMS: atom_id res chain seq x y z
N MET A 1 -5.85 12.58 -13.01
CA MET A 1 -5.31 11.25 -13.35
C MET A 1 -6.45 10.32 -13.72
N ASP A 2 -6.33 9.64 -14.82
CA ASP A 2 -7.33 8.68 -15.27
C ASP A 2 -7.24 7.40 -14.43
N PRO A 3 -8.29 7.05 -13.65
CA PRO A 3 -8.26 5.83 -12.82
C PRO A 3 -8.07 4.53 -13.59
N SER A 4 -8.39 4.49 -14.88
CA SER A 4 -8.21 3.28 -15.69
C SER A 4 -6.74 2.91 -15.88
N ARG A 5 -5.81 3.83 -15.63
CA ARG A 5 -4.37 3.58 -15.71
C ARG A 5 -3.82 2.95 -14.42
N ILE A 6 -4.61 2.93 -13.35
CA ILE A 6 -4.20 2.40 -12.05
C ILE A 6 -4.67 0.97 -11.91
N SER A 7 -3.78 0.09 -11.45
CA SER A 7 -4.11 -1.30 -11.17
C SER A 7 -3.47 -1.74 -9.86
N LEU A 8 -4.03 -2.77 -9.26
CA LEU A 8 -3.47 -3.45 -8.10
C LEU A 8 -3.09 -4.87 -8.52
N ARG A 9 -1.87 -5.27 -8.22
CA ARG A 9 -1.42 -6.65 -8.47
C ARG A 9 -0.45 -7.09 -7.39
N ARG A 10 -0.21 -8.37 -7.30
CA ARG A 10 0.80 -8.89 -6.37
C ARG A 10 2.18 -8.37 -6.76
N PHE A 11 3.03 -8.16 -5.75
CA PHE A 11 4.43 -7.84 -5.98
C PHE A 11 5.16 -9.02 -6.63
N GLN A 12 6.13 -8.68 -7.47
CA GLN A 12 7.04 -9.61 -8.13
C GLN A 12 8.47 -9.15 -7.87
N LEU A 13 9.43 -10.06 -7.92
CA LEU A 13 10.83 -9.67 -7.77
C LEU A 13 11.28 -8.69 -8.85
N SER A 14 10.70 -8.77 -10.04
CA SER A 14 10.98 -7.83 -11.13
C SER A 14 10.54 -6.40 -10.84
N ASP A 15 9.75 -6.17 -9.79
CA ASP A 15 9.35 -4.82 -9.37
C ASP A 15 10.45 -4.08 -8.62
N VAL A 16 11.59 -4.70 -8.37
CA VAL A 16 12.61 -4.16 -7.47
C VAL A 16 13.08 -2.76 -7.84
N ASP A 17 13.29 -2.47 -9.10
CA ASP A 17 13.80 -1.16 -9.53
C ASP A 17 12.74 -0.07 -9.33
N ASP A 18 11.49 -0.34 -9.68
CA ASP A 18 10.38 0.58 -9.42
C ASP A 18 10.14 0.75 -7.93
N PHE A 19 10.18 -0.36 -7.18
CA PHE A 19 10.03 -0.37 -5.72
C PHE A 19 11.08 0.53 -5.05
N MET A 20 12.34 0.45 -5.47
CA MET A 20 13.42 1.27 -4.93
C MET A 20 13.16 2.77 -5.09
N LYS A 21 12.52 3.19 -6.17
CA LYS A 21 12.29 4.62 -6.42
C LYS A 21 11.49 5.28 -5.29
N TRP A 22 10.50 4.58 -4.74
CA TRP A 22 9.70 5.15 -3.65
C TRP A 22 10.11 4.61 -2.29
N ALA A 23 10.63 3.40 -2.18
CA ALA A 23 11.02 2.81 -0.90
C ALA A 23 12.31 3.41 -0.36
N SER A 24 13.15 4.02 -1.20
CA SER A 24 14.35 4.71 -0.79
C SER A 24 14.14 6.22 -0.53
N ASP A 25 12.92 6.70 -0.71
CA ASP A 25 12.58 8.11 -0.52
C ASP A 25 12.08 8.34 0.91
N ASP A 26 12.83 9.15 1.68
CA ASP A 26 12.50 9.47 3.07
C ASP A 26 11.13 10.17 3.20
N GLU A 27 10.72 10.95 2.22
CA GLU A 27 9.41 11.58 2.24
C GLU A 27 8.29 10.55 2.21
N VAL A 28 8.47 9.47 1.47
CA VAL A 28 7.48 8.39 1.35
C VAL A 28 7.48 7.53 2.62
N THR A 29 8.65 7.16 3.12
CA THR A 29 8.78 6.23 4.25
C THR A 29 8.63 6.89 5.61
N ARG A 30 8.62 8.20 5.68
CA ARG A 30 8.59 9.02 6.90
C ARG A 30 7.50 8.59 7.89
N TYR A 31 6.32 8.23 7.40
CA TYR A 31 5.18 7.85 8.22
C TYR A 31 4.94 6.34 8.25
N LEU A 32 5.86 5.56 7.69
CA LEU A 32 5.76 4.11 7.66
C LEU A 32 6.49 3.51 8.86
N LYS A 33 6.10 2.30 9.27
CA LYS A 33 6.70 1.61 10.41
C LYS A 33 8.00 0.90 10.08
N TRP A 34 8.51 1.06 8.89
CA TRP A 34 9.75 0.40 8.45
C TRP A 34 10.76 1.42 7.95
N ASN A 35 12.04 1.05 8.01
CA ASN A 35 13.14 1.93 7.64
C ASN A 35 13.21 2.12 6.13
N THR A 36 13.70 3.29 5.72
CA THR A 36 14.00 3.56 4.32
C THR A 36 14.99 2.54 3.79
N ILE A 37 14.68 1.98 2.63
CA ILE A 37 15.53 0.99 1.96
C ILE A 37 16.67 1.71 1.25
N THR A 38 17.91 1.26 1.48
CA THR A 38 19.11 1.95 0.99
C THR A 38 19.87 1.20 -0.09
N SER A 39 19.52 -0.07 -0.35
CA SER A 39 20.20 -0.89 -1.36
C SER A 39 19.23 -1.77 -2.12
N ARG A 40 19.64 -2.17 -3.33
CA ARG A 40 18.87 -3.11 -4.14
C ARG A 40 18.74 -4.47 -3.48
N GLU A 41 19.76 -4.89 -2.75
CA GLU A 41 19.73 -6.16 -2.01
C GLU A 41 18.69 -6.14 -0.90
N GLU A 42 18.59 -5.02 -0.15
CA GLU A 42 17.55 -4.85 0.85
C GLU A 42 16.16 -4.88 0.22
N ALA A 43 16.01 -4.23 -0.94
CA ALA A 43 14.75 -4.18 -1.65
C ALA A 43 14.32 -5.58 -2.11
N LEU A 44 15.22 -6.35 -2.68
CA LEU A 44 14.94 -7.73 -3.10
C LEU A 44 14.57 -8.61 -1.90
N SER A 45 15.31 -8.49 -0.81
CA SER A 45 15.05 -9.25 0.41
C SER A 45 13.67 -8.90 0.98
N TYR A 46 13.33 -7.62 1.01
CA TYR A 46 12.02 -7.17 1.50
C TYR A 46 10.87 -7.71 0.62
N LEU A 47 11.00 -7.63 -0.70
CA LEU A 47 10.00 -8.16 -1.62
C LEU A 47 9.80 -9.65 -1.41
N GLU A 48 10.89 -10.40 -1.35
CA GLU A 48 10.84 -11.86 -1.22
C GLU A 48 10.28 -12.32 0.12
N LYS A 49 10.73 -11.70 1.23
CA LYS A 49 10.43 -12.17 2.58
C LYS A 49 9.22 -11.53 3.21
N VAL A 50 8.84 -10.34 2.80
CA VAL A 50 7.77 -9.56 3.44
C VAL A 50 6.62 -9.28 2.49
N ALA A 51 6.90 -8.64 1.35
CA ALA A 51 5.83 -8.15 0.48
C ALA A 51 5.07 -9.28 -0.24
N ILE A 52 5.81 -10.21 -0.84
CA ILE A 52 5.20 -11.30 -1.62
C ILE A 52 4.42 -12.29 -0.74
N PRO A 53 4.93 -12.70 0.45
CA PRO A 53 4.23 -13.65 1.29
C PRO A 53 2.97 -13.14 1.99
N GLN A 54 2.79 -11.82 2.11
CA GLN A 54 1.64 -11.29 2.84
C GLN A 54 0.31 -11.62 2.14
N PRO A 55 -0.73 -12.01 2.91
CA PRO A 55 -2.02 -12.42 2.32
C PRO A 55 -2.67 -11.37 1.46
N TYR A 56 -2.67 -10.10 1.89
CA TYR A 56 -3.14 -9.01 1.06
C TYR A 56 -2.15 -7.85 1.10
N ARG A 57 -1.22 -7.89 0.17
CA ARG A 57 -0.32 -6.78 -0.10
C ARG A 57 -0.21 -6.66 -1.62
N ARG A 58 -0.61 -5.51 -2.12
CA ARG A 58 -0.66 -5.27 -3.56
C ARG A 58 0.22 -4.10 -3.93
N SER A 59 0.88 -4.21 -5.07
CA SER A 59 1.54 -3.08 -5.70
C SER A 59 0.49 -2.19 -6.34
N ILE A 60 0.57 -0.89 -6.05
CA ILE A 60 -0.19 0.11 -6.80
C ILE A 60 0.61 0.39 -8.07
N CYS A 61 0.03 0.10 -9.22
CA CYS A 61 0.71 0.25 -10.50
C CYS A 61 0.06 1.33 -11.36
N LEU A 62 0.89 2.13 -12.00
CA LEU A 62 0.50 3.09 -13.02
C LEU A 62 1.13 2.63 -14.33
N ASP A 63 0.30 2.28 -15.32
CA ASP A 63 0.77 1.72 -16.58
C ASP A 63 1.73 0.54 -16.37
N ASP A 64 1.39 -0.34 -15.42
CA ASP A 64 2.13 -1.54 -15.05
C ASP A 64 3.47 -1.32 -14.33
N HIS A 65 3.76 -0.10 -13.91
CA HIS A 65 4.94 0.20 -13.09
C HIS A 65 4.54 0.44 -11.64
N SER A 66 5.23 -0.23 -10.71
CA SER A 66 4.96 -0.08 -9.27
C SER A 66 5.29 1.34 -8.81
N ILE A 67 4.29 2.04 -8.29
CA ILE A 67 4.45 3.39 -7.74
C ILE A 67 4.09 3.48 -6.26
N GLY A 68 3.73 2.37 -5.66
CA GLY A 68 3.36 2.33 -4.26
C GLY A 68 2.82 0.97 -3.85
N TYR A 69 2.24 0.91 -2.67
CA TYR A 69 1.61 -0.31 -2.18
C TYR A 69 0.37 -0.01 -1.36
N VAL A 70 -0.49 -1.02 -1.24
CA VAL A 70 -1.55 -1.07 -0.26
C VAL A 70 -1.50 -2.44 0.41
N SER A 71 -1.60 -2.46 1.74
CA SER A 71 -1.65 -3.70 2.48
C SER A 71 -2.84 -3.72 3.42
N ILE A 72 -3.44 -4.88 3.58
CA ILE A 72 -4.52 -5.10 4.53
C ILE A 72 -4.12 -6.32 5.33
N LYS A 73 -3.89 -6.10 6.63
CA LYS A 73 -3.45 -7.15 7.54
C LYS A 73 -4.59 -7.50 8.48
N PRO A 74 -5.21 -8.68 8.33
CA PRO A 74 -6.23 -9.13 9.27
C PRO A 74 -5.66 -9.31 10.67
N GLY A 75 -6.49 -9.05 11.67
CA GLY A 75 -6.14 -9.34 13.05
C GLY A 75 -6.13 -10.84 13.32
N SER A 76 -5.76 -11.23 14.54
CA SER A 76 -5.69 -12.61 14.96
C SER A 76 -6.63 -12.85 16.16
N GLY A 77 -6.95 -14.11 16.41
CA GLY A 77 -7.83 -14.49 17.52
C GLY A 77 -9.21 -13.85 17.38
N ASP A 78 -9.65 -13.14 18.42
CA ASP A 78 -10.96 -12.49 18.44
C ASP A 78 -11.04 -11.29 17.49
N ASP A 79 -9.91 -10.80 16.99
CA ASP A 79 -9.84 -9.66 16.06
C ASP A 79 -9.84 -10.07 14.59
N LYS A 80 -10.16 -11.31 14.25
CA LYS A 80 -10.19 -11.79 12.86
C LYS A 80 -11.13 -11.00 11.94
N CYS A 81 -12.16 -10.39 12.51
CA CYS A 81 -13.12 -9.58 11.75
C CYS A 81 -12.64 -8.15 11.48
N ARG A 82 -11.47 -7.78 12.02
CA ARG A 82 -10.85 -6.48 11.81
C ARG A 82 -9.58 -6.61 10.99
N ALA A 83 -9.23 -5.56 10.29
CA ALA A 83 -7.97 -5.53 9.56
C ALA A 83 -7.38 -4.13 9.58
N HIS A 84 -6.06 -4.06 9.51
CA HIS A 84 -5.32 -2.80 9.45
C HIS A 84 -4.95 -2.49 8.02
N LEU A 85 -5.26 -1.27 7.58
CA LEU A 85 -4.94 -0.76 6.26
C LEU A 85 -3.66 0.05 6.31
N GLY A 86 -2.71 -0.26 5.43
CA GLY A 86 -1.51 0.54 5.22
C GLY A 86 -1.33 0.82 3.74
N TYR A 87 -0.74 1.97 3.41
CA TYR A 87 -0.46 2.30 2.03
C TYR A 87 0.66 3.33 1.93
N ALA A 88 1.30 3.40 0.77
CA ALA A 88 2.23 4.46 0.41
C ALA A 88 2.20 4.64 -1.11
N VAL A 89 2.48 5.86 -1.56
CA VAL A 89 2.58 6.21 -2.97
C VAL A 89 3.83 7.05 -3.16
N SER A 90 4.53 6.85 -4.26
CA SER A 90 5.68 7.65 -4.65
C SER A 90 5.33 9.14 -4.61
N ALA A 91 6.23 9.97 -4.02
CA ALA A 91 5.96 11.39 -3.76
C ALA A 91 5.63 12.17 -5.04
N GLU A 92 6.22 11.80 -6.17
CA GLU A 92 5.96 12.48 -7.45
C GLU A 92 4.50 12.35 -7.92
N TYR A 93 3.75 11.40 -7.36
CA TYR A 93 2.35 11.17 -7.72
C TYR A 93 1.36 11.67 -6.67
N TRP A 94 1.84 12.32 -5.61
CA TRP A 94 0.96 12.86 -4.59
C TRP A 94 0.04 13.97 -5.15
N GLY A 95 -1.15 14.07 -4.58
CA GLY A 95 -2.10 15.12 -4.96
C GLY A 95 -2.87 14.87 -6.25
N GLN A 96 -2.74 13.68 -6.86
CA GLN A 96 -3.39 13.34 -8.12
C GLN A 96 -4.58 12.38 -7.98
N GLY A 97 -4.96 12.04 -6.74
CA GLY A 97 -6.07 11.13 -6.48
C GLY A 97 -5.74 9.65 -6.64
N ILE A 98 -4.48 9.30 -6.86
CA ILE A 98 -4.05 7.92 -7.11
C ILE A 98 -4.26 7.06 -5.86
N ALA A 99 -3.85 7.54 -4.69
CA ALA A 99 -4.02 6.80 -3.45
C ALA A 99 -5.50 6.56 -3.15
N THR A 100 -6.35 7.56 -3.36
CA THR A 100 -7.80 7.43 -3.17
C THR A 100 -8.38 6.35 -4.09
N ALA A 101 -8.02 6.36 -5.37
CA ALA A 101 -8.48 5.36 -6.33
C ALA A 101 -8.01 3.96 -5.95
N ALA A 102 -6.73 3.83 -5.58
CA ALA A 102 -6.17 2.54 -5.17
C ALA A 102 -6.84 1.99 -3.91
N LEU A 103 -7.10 2.85 -2.91
CA LEU A 103 -7.79 2.44 -1.69
C LEU A 103 -9.22 1.96 -1.96
N LYS A 104 -9.96 2.65 -2.82
CA LYS A 104 -11.31 2.21 -3.21
C LYS A 104 -11.28 0.84 -3.87
N MET A 105 -10.32 0.59 -4.74
CA MET A 105 -10.15 -0.72 -5.38
C MET A 105 -9.81 -1.80 -4.36
N ALA A 106 -8.89 -1.51 -3.43
CA ALA A 106 -8.47 -2.45 -2.40
C ALA A 106 -9.63 -2.80 -1.46
N ILE A 107 -10.38 -1.80 -1.01
CA ILE A 107 -11.53 -2.02 -0.13
C ILE A 107 -12.59 -2.89 -0.81
N SER A 108 -12.87 -2.61 -2.08
CA SER A 108 -13.81 -3.44 -2.84
C SER A 108 -13.36 -4.89 -2.94
N ASN A 109 -12.06 -5.13 -3.11
CA ASN A 109 -11.51 -6.46 -3.29
C ASN A 109 -11.35 -7.24 -1.97
N VAL A 110 -10.99 -6.55 -0.89
CA VAL A 110 -10.64 -7.24 0.36
C VAL A 110 -11.83 -7.96 0.98
N PHE A 111 -13.01 -7.38 0.93
CA PHE A 111 -14.20 -8.03 1.49
C PHE A 111 -14.61 -9.26 0.69
N LYS A 112 -14.20 -9.36 -0.57
CA LYS A 112 -14.40 -10.56 -1.38
C LYS A 112 -13.38 -11.65 -1.05
N GLU A 113 -12.12 -11.25 -0.81
CA GLU A 113 -11.05 -12.21 -0.49
C GLU A 113 -11.13 -12.71 0.96
N PHE A 114 -11.67 -11.90 1.88
CA PHE A 114 -11.79 -12.24 3.29
C PHE A 114 -13.24 -12.10 3.74
N PRO A 115 -14.11 -13.10 3.46
CA PRO A 115 -15.54 -12.98 3.74
C PRO A 115 -15.89 -12.77 5.22
N GLY A 116 -15.01 -13.20 6.13
CA GLY A 116 -15.22 -13.00 7.57
C GLY A 116 -14.87 -11.59 8.06
N LEU A 117 -14.31 -10.76 7.20
CA LEU A 117 -13.91 -9.42 7.57
C LEU A 117 -15.12 -8.48 7.57
N VAL A 118 -15.36 -7.81 8.70
CA VAL A 118 -16.49 -6.88 8.85
C VAL A 118 -16.04 -5.44 9.09
N ARG A 119 -14.73 -5.22 9.30
CA ARG A 119 -14.22 -3.90 9.65
C ARG A 119 -12.80 -3.67 9.15
N LEU A 120 -12.57 -2.50 8.57
CA LEU A 120 -11.23 -2.00 8.25
C LEU A 120 -10.87 -0.84 9.17
N GLU A 121 -9.64 -0.82 9.65
CA GLU A 121 -9.11 0.24 10.48
C GLU A 121 -7.82 0.79 9.84
N ALA A 122 -7.63 2.10 9.93
CA ALA A 122 -6.43 2.74 9.45
C ALA A 122 -5.91 3.70 10.51
N PHE A 123 -4.59 3.65 10.74
CA PHE A 123 -3.92 4.54 11.67
C PHE A 123 -3.01 5.48 10.87
N VAL A 124 -3.13 6.77 11.13
CA VAL A 124 -2.40 7.82 10.42
C VAL A 124 -1.75 8.75 11.44
N GLU A 125 -0.50 9.09 11.22
CA GLU A 125 0.18 10.10 12.04
C GLU A 125 -0.59 11.43 11.94
N VAL A 126 -0.70 12.14 13.08
CA VAL A 126 -1.43 13.41 13.14
C VAL A 126 -0.88 14.43 12.14
N GLU A 127 0.42 14.43 11.94
CA GLU A 127 1.11 15.33 11.01
C GLU A 127 0.92 14.94 9.54
N ASN A 128 0.43 13.76 9.25
CA ASN A 128 0.25 13.29 7.87
C ASN A 128 -1.13 13.69 7.34
N GLN A 129 -1.29 14.97 7.06
CA GLN A 129 -2.56 15.53 6.60
C GLN A 129 -2.96 15.01 5.22
N GLY A 130 -1.99 14.72 4.36
CA GLY A 130 -2.26 14.15 3.05
C GLY A 130 -2.95 12.80 3.14
N SER A 131 -2.44 11.91 3.99
CA SER A 131 -3.04 10.60 4.23
C SER A 131 -4.41 10.70 4.87
N GLN A 132 -4.59 11.62 5.82
CA GLN A 132 -5.90 11.86 6.44
C GLN A 132 -6.95 12.23 5.39
N LYS A 133 -6.61 13.13 4.46
CA LYS A 133 -7.51 13.52 3.38
C LYS A 133 -7.85 12.37 2.44
N VAL A 134 -6.87 11.54 2.12
CA VAL A 134 -7.08 10.35 1.28
C VAL A 134 -8.06 9.40 1.95
N LEU A 135 -7.87 9.13 3.25
CA LEU A 135 -8.74 8.22 4.00
C LEU A 135 -10.16 8.77 4.12
N GLU A 136 -10.33 10.06 4.35
CA GLU A 136 -11.65 10.70 4.40
C GLU A 136 -12.41 10.51 3.08
N LYS A 137 -11.73 10.61 1.95
CA LYS A 137 -12.34 10.43 0.63
C LYS A 137 -12.59 8.96 0.30
N GLY A 138 -11.76 8.05 0.81
CA GLY A 138 -11.83 6.62 0.51
C GLY A 138 -12.80 5.83 1.38
N PHE A 139 -13.16 6.38 2.52
CA PHE A 139 -14.04 5.69 3.50
C PHE A 139 -15.44 6.31 3.59
#